data_f73c0453260a74ed999eb4229ac56396
#
_entry.id   f73c0453260a74ed999eb4229ac56396
#
_cell.length_a   1.000
_cell.length_b   1.000
_cell.length_c   1.000
_cell.angle_alpha   90.00
_cell.angle_beta   90.00
_cell.angle_gamma   90.00
#
_symmetry.space_group_name_H-M   'P 1'
#
loop_
_entity.id
_entity.type
_entity.pdbx_description
1 polymer ?
#
loop_
_entity_poly.entity_id
_entity_poly.type
_entity_poly.pdbx_seq_one_letter_code
_entity_poly.pdbx_strand_id
1 'polypeptide(L)'
;MSAVGTTAASVPAGEVDGLDAIMRRGGESLRARMARTERHLGTVTARAGTPLASHANATVLAGGKRLRPLLVLLAAESAGGPPDTRDGEERLVRAAVAVELVHSATLVHDDLIDGALLRRGHPTVAAVAGREMAVATGDLLFSRAFAELARNDDAAQLCALSEASSALAEGELLQREDAYAAHVAVERYLRRCELKTAALFEAACRLGALTAVEGSPELADALGAFARRIGLAFQMLDDVLDVSGPVERTGKSRGTDLLDGTVTLPFILAREREPELAAFDLASLGGADGPAQAEALCERIAATGALDEAREHALAVVADAKAALPAILPDGRSVLLELVADAVVERYR
;
A
#
# COMPACT_ATOMS: atom_id res chain seq x y z
N MET A 1 8.71 8.38 -39.66
CA MET A 1 8.36 9.20 -38.50
C MET A 1 6.90 8.92 -38.18
N SER A 2 6.64 7.98 -37.28
CA SER A 2 5.29 7.66 -36.80
C SER A 2 5.25 7.98 -35.31
N ALA A 3 4.38 8.90 -34.95
CA ALA A 3 4.14 9.30 -33.57
C ALA A 3 3.43 8.13 -32.85
N VAL A 4 4.10 7.55 -31.87
CA VAL A 4 3.48 6.64 -30.93
C VAL A 4 2.72 7.48 -29.92
N GLY A 5 1.40 7.49 -30.05
CA GLY A 5 0.49 8.13 -29.11
C GLY A 5 0.55 7.38 -27.77
N THR A 6 1.03 8.06 -26.75
CA THR A 6 1.01 7.59 -25.36
C THR A 6 -0.44 7.63 -24.88
N THR A 7 -1.13 6.51 -24.87
CA THR A 7 -2.41 6.37 -24.17
C THR A 7 -2.11 6.29 -22.67
N ALA A 8 -2.41 7.36 -21.96
CA ALA A 8 -2.46 7.35 -20.49
C ALA A 8 -3.49 6.29 -20.05
N ALA A 9 -3.07 5.36 -19.21
CA ALA A 9 -3.96 4.38 -18.60
C ALA A 9 -5.05 5.12 -17.81
N SER A 10 -6.32 4.92 -18.17
CA SER A 10 -7.46 5.53 -17.50
C SER A 10 -7.62 4.92 -16.12
N VAL A 11 -7.60 5.75 -15.08
CA VAL A 11 -7.93 5.36 -13.70
C VAL A 11 -9.42 4.96 -13.65
N PRO A 12 -9.80 3.83 -13.00
CA PRO A 12 -11.19 3.41 -12.89
C PRO A 12 -12.06 4.46 -12.21
N ALA A 13 -13.28 4.70 -12.71
CA ALA A 13 -14.15 5.82 -12.31
C ALA A 13 -14.51 5.85 -10.80
N GLY A 14 -14.66 4.71 -10.12
CA GLY A 14 -14.98 4.65 -8.68
C GLY A 14 -13.82 5.02 -7.74
N GLU A 15 -12.56 4.90 -8.21
CA GLU A 15 -11.38 5.29 -7.43
C GLU A 15 -11.12 6.80 -7.45
N VAL A 16 -11.59 7.48 -8.48
CA VAL A 16 -11.49 8.94 -8.62
C VAL A 16 -12.41 9.63 -7.62
N ASP A 17 -13.59 9.07 -7.35
CA ASP A 17 -14.60 9.70 -6.50
C ASP A 17 -14.19 9.80 -5.02
N GLY A 18 -13.64 8.75 -4.42
CA GLY A 18 -13.24 8.74 -3.00
C GLY A 18 -12.04 9.65 -2.73
N LEU A 19 -10.97 9.57 -3.54
CA LEU A 19 -9.79 10.40 -3.39
C LEU A 19 -10.11 11.88 -3.69
N ASP A 20 -10.93 12.15 -4.70
CA ASP A 20 -11.39 13.48 -5.03
C ASP A 20 -12.26 14.09 -3.92
N ALA A 21 -13.08 13.31 -3.23
CA ALA A 21 -13.83 13.76 -2.07
C ALA A 21 -12.90 14.19 -0.93
N ILE A 22 -11.86 13.40 -0.64
CA ILE A 22 -10.83 13.75 0.35
C ILE A 22 -10.12 15.04 -0.04
N MET A 23 -9.66 15.14 -1.30
CA MET A 23 -8.94 16.32 -1.81
C MET A 23 -9.82 17.57 -1.85
N ARG A 24 -11.12 17.43 -2.14
CA ARG A 24 -12.09 18.55 -2.05
C ARG A 24 -12.29 19.00 -0.61
N ARG A 25 -12.49 18.06 0.31
CA ARG A 25 -12.73 18.35 1.73
C ARG A 25 -11.50 18.92 2.44
N GLY A 26 -10.29 18.42 2.11
CA GLY A 26 -9.02 18.91 2.64
C GLY A 26 -8.60 20.28 2.09
N GLY A 27 -9.25 20.73 1.03
CA GLY A 27 -9.10 22.08 0.49
C GLY A 27 -7.76 22.35 -0.18
N GLU A 28 -7.41 23.65 -0.26
CA GLU A 28 -6.20 24.11 -0.98
C GLU A 28 -4.93 23.74 -0.21
N SER A 29 -4.94 23.76 1.11
CA SER A 29 -3.81 23.41 1.96
C SER A 29 -3.35 21.97 1.70
N LEU A 30 -4.27 21.00 1.72
CA LEU A 30 -3.95 19.61 1.45
C LEU A 30 -3.39 19.41 0.03
N ARG A 31 -4.02 20.05 -0.97
CA ARG A 31 -3.52 20.00 -2.36
C ARG A 31 -2.12 20.58 -2.49
N ALA A 32 -1.85 21.70 -1.84
CA ALA A 32 -0.53 22.33 -1.87
C ALA A 32 0.55 21.45 -1.21
N ARG A 33 0.24 20.81 -0.08
CA ARG A 33 1.13 19.87 0.61
C ARG A 33 1.40 18.62 -0.23
N MET A 34 0.38 18.04 -0.85
CA MET A 34 0.55 16.91 -1.78
C MET A 34 1.45 17.30 -2.96
N ALA A 35 1.23 18.45 -3.58
CA ALA A 35 2.06 18.93 -4.67
C ALA A 35 3.51 19.21 -4.23
N ARG A 36 3.73 19.68 -3.00
CA ARG A 36 5.09 19.84 -2.43
C ARG A 36 5.75 18.48 -2.22
N THR A 37 5.02 17.51 -1.70
CA THR A 37 5.51 16.13 -1.51
C THR A 37 5.95 15.52 -2.83
N GLU A 38 5.16 15.63 -3.91
CA GLU A 38 5.52 15.14 -5.24
C GLU A 38 6.80 15.81 -5.77
N ARG A 39 6.89 17.14 -5.69
CA ARG A 39 8.12 17.84 -6.12
C ARG A 39 9.33 17.42 -5.31
N HIS A 40 9.16 17.20 -3.99
CA HIS A 40 10.26 16.81 -3.12
C HIS A 40 10.71 15.37 -3.39
N LEU A 41 9.78 14.45 -3.65
CA LEU A 41 10.06 13.08 -4.11
C LEU A 41 10.96 13.10 -5.37
N GLY A 42 10.56 13.85 -6.41
CA GLY A 42 11.37 14.00 -7.61
C GLY A 42 12.75 14.60 -7.35
N THR A 43 12.87 15.57 -6.45
CA THR A 43 14.15 16.18 -6.07
C THR A 43 15.06 15.19 -5.36
N VAL A 44 14.54 14.44 -4.40
CA VAL A 44 15.31 13.46 -3.62
C VAL A 44 15.80 12.33 -4.52
N THR A 45 14.98 11.84 -5.43
CA THR A 45 15.35 10.73 -6.31
C THR A 45 16.29 11.13 -7.44
N ALA A 46 16.24 12.36 -7.92
CA ALA A 46 17.10 12.87 -9.00
C ALA A 46 18.55 13.20 -8.56
N ARG A 47 18.83 13.29 -7.26
CA ARG A 47 20.05 13.89 -6.67
C ARG A 47 21.39 13.24 -6.97
N ALA A 48 21.54 12.26 -7.81
CA ALA A 48 22.84 11.60 -7.93
C ALA A 48 23.47 11.60 -9.33
N GLY A 49 22.76 11.97 -10.40
CA GLY A 49 23.32 11.98 -11.76
C GLY A 49 23.87 10.63 -12.25
N THR A 50 23.56 9.55 -11.55
CA THR A 50 24.00 8.18 -11.83
C THR A 50 22.87 7.37 -12.46
N PRO A 51 23.16 6.28 -13.18
CA PRO A 51 22.14 5.34 -13.65
C PRO A 51 21.20 4.89 -12.54
N LEU A 52 21.74 4.64 -11.35
CA LEU A 52 20.98 4.25 -10.16
C LEU A 52 19.92 5.31 -9.77
N ALA A 53 20.29 6.59 -9.79
CA ALA A 53 19.34 7.67 -9.53
C ALA A 53 18.27 7.77 -10.60
N SER A 54 18.59 7.48 -11.87
CA SER A 54 17.62 7.48 -12.96
C SER A 54 16.57 6.38 -12.75
N HIS A 55 16.95 5.19 -12.34
CA HIS A 55 16.02 4.10 -12.03
C HIS A 55 15.16 4.41 -10.80
N ALA A 56 15.77 4.93 -9.72
CA ALA A 56 15.03 5.36 -8.52
C ALA A 56 13.99 6.44 -8.86
N ASN A 57 14.37 7.44 -9.66
CA ASN A 57 13.47 8.50 -10.08
C ASN A 57 12.35 7.97 -10.99
N ALA A 58 12.67 7.12 -11.96
CA ALA A 58 11.68 6.51 -12.85
C ALA A 58 10.65 5.69 -12.05
N THR A 59 11.10 4.89 -11.08
CA THR A 59 10.21 4.10 -10.19
C THR A 59 9.25 4.99 -9.43
N VAL A 60 9.74 6.04 -8.79
CA VAL A 60 8.91 6.95 -8.01
C VAL A 60 7.96 7.75 -8.91
N LEU A 61 8.42 8.24 -10.07
CA LEU A 61 7.60 9.01 -11.01
C LEU A 61 6.65 8.16 -11.87
N ALA A 62 6.78 6.83 -11.89
CA ALA A 62 5.81 5.94 -12.54
C ALA A 62 4.38 6.08 -11.98
N GLY A 63 4.20 6.96 -11.01
CA GLY A 63 2.91 7.34 -10.47
C GLY A 63 2.46 6.43 -9.32
N GLY A 64 1.23 6.66 -8.88
CA GLY A 64 0.58 5.96 -7.79
C GLY A 64 -0.43 6.86 -7.10
N LYS A 65 -1.32 6.26 -6.29
CA LYS A 65 -2.38 7.00 -5.58
C LYS A 65 -1.86 7.85 -4.43
N ARG A 66 -0.59 7.70 -4.06
CA ARG A 66 0.06 8.41 -2.95
C ARG A 66 -0.74 8.33 -1.64
N LEU A 67 -1.39 7.20 -1.40
CA LEU A 67 -2.24 7.01 -0.23
C LEU A 67 -1.46 7.14 1.08
N ARG A 68 -0.21 6.64 1.13
CA ARG A 68 0.62 6.72 2.33
C ARG A 68 1.08 8.15 2.64
N PRO A 69 1.63 8.93 1.70
CA PRO A 69 1.82 10.37 1.89
C PRO A 69 0.56 11.11 2.32
N LEU A 70 -0.57 10.80 1.70
CA LEU A 70 -1.85 11.39 2.07
C LEU A 70 -2.20 11.11 3.53
N LEU A 71 -2.04 9.87 4.01
CA LEU A 71 -2.27 9.51 5.41
C LEU A 71 -1.39 10.31 6.39
N VAL A 72 -0.11 10.53 6.06
CA VAL A 72 0.77 11.40 6.87
C VAL A 72 0.17 12.80 7.00
N LEU A 73 -0.23 13.39 5.87
CA LEU A 73 -0.79 14.75 5.85
C LEU A 73 -2.11 14.85 6.60
N LEU A 74 -3.00 13.86 6.45
CA LEU A 74 -4.31 13.84 7.11
C LEU A 74 -4.20 13.59 8.61
N ALA A 75 -3.30 12.71 9.04
CA ALA A 75 -3.04 12.48 10.46
C ALA A 75 -2.48 13.74 11.14
N ALA A 76 -1.57 14.46 10.48
CA ALA A 76 -1.08 15.73 10.98
C ALA A 76 -2.21 16.79 11.07
N GLU A 77 -3.03 16.91 10.02
CA GLU A 77 -4.16 17.86 10.03
C GLU A 77 -5.15 17.55 11.15
N SER A 78 -5.46 16.27 11.37
CA SER A 78 -6.35 15.81 12.43
C SER A 78 -5.78 16.04 13.83
N ALA A 79 -4.46 16.13 13.96
CA ALA A 79 -3.74 16.42 15.20
C ALA A 79 -3.38 17.93 15.37
N GLY A 80 -4.12 18.82 14.74
CA GLY A 80 -3.95 20.28 14.85
C GLY A 80 -3.05 20.92 13.79
N GLY A 81 -2.62 20.14 12.78
CA GLY A 81 -1.72 20.59 11.72
C GLY A 81 -0.26 20.70 12.14
N PRO A 82 0.68 20.87 11.20
CA PRO A 82 2.07 21.17 11.54
C PRO A 82 2.18 22.58 12.16
N PRO A 83 3.27 22.86 12.91
CA PRO A 83 3.55 24.23 13.34
C PRO A 83 3.51 25.20 12.17
N ASP A 84 2.88 26.38 12.36
CA ASP A 84 2.77 27.43 11.33
C ASP A 84 4.13 28.12 11.12
N THR A 85 5.08 27.34 10.70
CA THR A 85 6.44 27.74 10.36
C THR A 85 6.89 27.03 9.10
N ARG A 86 7.83 27.62 8.39
CA ARG A 86 8.44 26.97 7.23
C ARG A 86 9.05 25.60 7.59
N ASP A 87 9.69 25.50 8.75
CA ASP A 87 10.32 24.25 9.22
C ASP A 87 9.26 23.19 9.53
N GLY A 88 8.14 23.55 10.20
CA GLY A 88 7.02 22.64 10.47
C GLY A 88 6.46 22.01 9.19
N GLU A 89 6.22 22.84 8.17
CA GLU A 89 5.76 22.37 6.87
C GLU A 89 6.82 21.48 6.15
N GLU A 90 8.11 21.82 6.28
CA GLU A 90 9.19 21.01 5.68
C GLU A 90 9.33 19.65 6.40
N ARG A 91 9.19 19.61 7.73
CA ARG A 91 9.20 18.37 8.52
C ARG A 91 8.07 17.42 8.10
N LEU A 92 6.86 17.95 7.94
CA LEU A 92 5.70 17.17 7.49
C LEU A 92 5.92 16.60 6.07
N VAL A 93 6.42 17.41 5.14
CA VAL A 93 6.73 16.96 3.78
C VAL A 93 7.81 15.88 3.78
N ARG A 94 8.88 16.01 4.59
CA ARG A 94 9.92 14.98 4.71
C ARG A 94 9.36 13.66 5.23
N ALA A 95 8.45 13.70 6.21
CA ALA A 95 7.78 12.51 6.73
C ALA A 95 6.95 11.81 5.63
N ALA A 96 6.15 12.57 4.88
CA ALA A 96 5.36 12.04 3.75
C ALA A 96 6.24 11.45 2.64
N VAL A 97 7.36 12.11 2.32
CA VAL A 97 8.34 11.63 1.33
C VAL A 97 9.01 10.35 1.81
N ALA A 98 9.43 10.28 3.07
CA ALA A 98 10.11 9.11 3.63
C ALA A 98 9.25 7.85 3.54
N VAL A 99 7.98 7.92 3.90
CA VAL A 99 7.05 6.79 3.82
C VAL A 99 6.88 6.31 2.37
N GLU A 100 6.76 7.24 1.40
CA GLU A 100 6.60 6.86 0.00
C GLU A 100 7.90 6.29 -0.61
N LEU A 101 9.06 6.76 -0.15
CA LEU A 101 10.35 6.17 -0.56
C LEU A 101 10.52 4.75 -0.04
N VAL A 102 10.13 4.46 1.22
CA VAL A 102 10.10 3.09 1.75
C VAL A 102 9.16 2.23 0.91
N HIS A 103 7.94 2.70 0.63
CA HIS A 103 7.00 1.96 -0.23
C HIS A 103 7.58 1.70 -1.62
N SER A 104 8.21 2.71 -2.24
CA SER A 104 8.82 2.54 -3.58
C SER A 104 9.99 1.57 -3.56
N ALA A 105 10.77 1.55 -2.48
CA ALA A 105 11.87 0.60 -2.28
C ALA A 105 11.36 -0.84 -2.20
N THR A 106 10.31 -1.09 -1.40
CA THR A 106 9.71 -2.44 -1.31
C THR A 106 9.17 -2.89 -2.66
N LEU A 107 8.50 -2.01 -3.42
CA LEU A 107 8.03 -2.37 -4.76
C LEU A 107 9.14 -2.79 -5.72
N VAL A 108 10.32 -2.15 -5.66
CA VAL A 108 11.47 -2.55 -6.49
C VAL A 108 12.01 -3.92 -6.08
N HIS A 109 12.08 -4.20 -4.77
CA HIS A 109 12.50 -5.50 -4.27
C HIS A 109 11.46 -6.59 -4.56
N ASP A 110 10.16 -6.30 -4.36
CA ASP A 110 9.06 -7.22 -4.69
C ASP A 110 9.07 -7.59 -6.18
N ASP A 111 9.21 -6.60 -7.08
CA ASP A 111 9.31 -6.85 -8.53
C ASP A 111 10.46 -7.81 -8.90
N LEU A 112 11.58 -7.71 -8.18
CA LEU A 112 12.72 -8.60 -8.38
C LEU A 112 12.44 -10.01 -7.84
N ILE A 113 11.81 -10.11 -6.67
CA ILE A 113 11.50 -11.36 -5.99
C ILE A 113 10.43 -12.14 -6.77
N ASP A 114 9.41 -11.42 -7.27
CA ASP A 114 8.31 -11.98 -8.05
C ASP A 114 8.67 -12.24 -9.53
N GLY A 115 9.84 -11.75 -9.97
CA GLY A 115 10.23 -11.82 -11.38
C GLY A 115 9.34 -10.98 -12.30
N ALA A 116 8.70 -9.95 -11.78
CA ALA A 116 7.78 -9.11 -12.52
C ALA A 116 8.48 -8.32 -13.62
N LEU A 117 7.99 -8.42 -14.85
CA LEU A 117 8.52 -7.69 -16.00
C LEU A 117 7.96 -6.28 -16.12
N LEU A 118 6.73 -6.10 -15.69
CA LEU A 118 6.00 -4.82 -15.78
C LEU A 118 5.36 -4.46 -14.43
N ARG A 119 5.40 -3.17 -14.10
CA ARG A 119 4.63 -2.56 -13.00
C ARG A 119 3.93 -1.30 -13.49
N ARG A 120 2.62 -1.24 -13.33
CA ARG A 120 1.78 -0.11 -13.83
C ARG A 120 1.99 0.21 -15.31
N GLY A 121 2.22 -0.81 -16.12
CA GLY A 121 2.49 -0.67 -17.56
C GLY A 121 3.90 -0.23 -17.93
N HIS A 122 4.79 -0.02 -16.96
CA HIS A 122 6.21 0.31 -17.19
C HIS A 122 7.10 -0.90 -16.88
N PRO A 123 8.20 -1.10 -17.63
CA PRO A 123 9.17 -2.14 -17.31
C PRO A 123 9.77 -1.94 -15.92
N THR A 124 9.94 -3.03 -15.15
CA THR A 124 10.57 -3.01 -13.83
C THR A 124 12.07 -2.75 -13.94
N VAL A 125 12.70 -2.30 -12.84
CA VAL A 125 14.15 -2.11 -12.80
C VAL A 125 14.89 -3.43 -13.06
N ALA A 126 14.38 -4.53 -12.50
CA ALA A 126 14.92 -5.87 -12.72
C ALA A 126 14.89 -6.27 -14.21
N ALA A 127 13.79 -5.96 -14.92
CA ALA A 127 13.61 -6.29 -16.32
C ALA A 127 14.56 -5.48 -17.26
N VAL A 128 14.82 -4.20 -16.95
CA VAL A 128 15.63 -3.33 -17.84
C VAL A 128 17.10 -3.27 -17.49
N ALA A 129 17.46 -3.46 -16.22
CA ALA A 129 18.82 -3.24 -15.74
C ALA A 129 19.40 -4.40 -14.92
N GLY A 130 18.62 -5.46 -14.72
CA GLY A 130 19.06 -6.68 -14.03
C GLY A 130 18.95 -6.63 -12.51
N ARG A 131 19.25 -7.77 -11.90
CA ARG A 131 19.08 -8.05 -10.47
C ARG A 131 19.86 -7.09 -9.58
N GLU A 132 21.14 -6.91 -9.87
CA GLU A 132 22.05 -6.10 -9.06
C GLU A 132 21.60 -4.62 -9.03
N MET A 133 21.11 -4.12 -10.16
CA MET A 133 20.61 -2.75 -10.25
C MET A 133 19.28 -2.60 -9.47
N ALA A 134 18.41 -3.60 -9.51
CA ALA A 134 17.15 -3.59 -8.74
C ALA A 134 17.44 -3.57 -7.23
N VAL A 135 18.33 -4.45 -6.74
CA VAL A 135 18.75 -4.44 -5.32
C VAL A 135 19.30 -3.07 -4.94
N ALA A 136 20.29 -2.57 -5.69
CA ALA A 136 20.91 -1.28 -5.39
C ALA A 136 19.93 -0.09 -5.47
N THR A 137 18.91 -0.16 -6.36
CA THR A 137 17.88 0.88 -6.46
C THR A 137 16.99 0.89 -5.23
N GLY A 138 16.53 -0.28 -4.76
CA GLY A 138 15.74 -0.39 -3.53
C GLY A 138 16.53 0.09 -2.30
N ASP A 139 17.80 -0.33 -2.16
CA ASP A 139 18.68 0.10 -1.07
C ASP A 139 18.90 1.61 -1.08
N LEU A 140 19.07 2.22 -2.26
CA LEU A 140 19.18 3.67 -2.40
C LEU A 140 17.90 4.37 -1.93
N LEU A 141 16.72 3.87 -2.30
CA LEU A 141 15.43 4.44 -1.90
C LEU A 141 15.23 4.34 -0.38
N PHE A 142 15.54 3.19 0.24
CA PHE A 142 15.54 3.04 1.70
C PHE A 142 16.50 4.03 2.37
N SER A 143 17.75 4.08 1.92
CA SER A 143 18.74 5.00 2.45
C SER A 143 18.28 6.45 2.40
N ARG A 144 17.66 6.88 1.30
CA ARG A 144 17.12 8.24 1.15
C ARG A 144 15.91 8.50 2.03
N ALA A 145 15.03 7.52 2.24
CA ALA A 145 13.90 7.65 3.14
C ALA A 145 14.37 8.00 4.56
N PHE A 146 15.32 7.24 5.08
CA PHE A 146 15.88 7.50 6.42
C PHE A 146 16.68 8.80 6.47
N ALA A 147 17.45 9.14 5.42
CA ALA A 147 18.18 10.39 5.36
C ALA A 147 17.28 11.64 5.34
N GLU A 148 16.11 11.56 4.64
CA GLU A 148 15.14 12.66 4.67
C GLU A 148 14.46 12.78 6.03
N LEU A 149 14.06 11.67 6.64
CA LEU A 149 13.38 11.69 7.94
C LEU A 149 14.32 12.09 9.09
N ALA A 150 15.60 11.69 9.05
CA ALA A 150 16.61 12.08 10.03
C ALA A 150 16.82 13.60 10.13
N ARG A 151 16.52 14.34 9.07
CA ARG A 151 16.58 15.81 9.06
C ARG A 151 15.49 16.46 9.91
N ASN A 152 14.49 15.69 10.35
CA ASN A 152 13.48 16.16 11.29
C ASN A 152 14.00 16.19 12.73
N ASP A 153 15.15 15.58 13.01
CA ASP A 153 15.75 15.47 14.33
C ASP A 153 14.76 14.94 15.40
N ASP A 154 14.05 13.86 15.02
CA ASP A 154 13.00 13.26 15.83
C ASP A 154 13.17 11.73 15.85
N ALA A 155 13.64 11.24 17.00
CA ALA A 155 13.92 9.81 17.18
C ALA A 155 12.64 8.96 17.12
N ALA A 156 11.49 9.46 17.57
CA ALA A 156 10.24 8.72 17.56
C ALA A 156 9.76 8.48 16.11
N GLN A 157 9.93 9.47 15.22
CA GLN A 157 9.64 9.29 13.81
C GLN A 157 10.57 8.25 13.16
N LEU A 158 11.88 8.29 13.46
CA LEU A 158 12.83 7.31 12.94
C LEU A 158 12.53 5.89 13.43
N CYS A 159 12.17 5.73 14.70
CA CYS A 159 11.77 4.44 15.26
C CYS A 159 10.52 3.91 14.55
N ALA A 160 9.47 4.72 14.39
CA ALA A 160 8.24 4.30 13.73
C ALA A 160 8.48 3.83 12.28
N LEU A 161 9.32 4.54 11.51
CA LEU A 161 9.65 4.12 10.15
C LEU A 161 10.53 2.87 10.11
N SER A 162 11.46 2.72 11.07
CA SER A 162 12.33 1.55 11.19
C SER A 162 11.56 0.29 11.56
N GLU A 163 10.65 0.39 12.53
CA GLU A 163 9.74 -0.70 12.92
C GLU A 163 8.90 -1.16 11.74
N ALA A 164 8.31 -0.21 10.99
CA ALA A 164 7.55 -0.54 9.79
C ALA A 164 8.42 -1.20 8.71
N SER A 165 9.64 -0.71 8.47
CA SER A 165 10.55 -1.29 7.47
C SER A 165 10.95 -2.72 7.84
N SER A 166 11.19 -3.00 9.12
CA SER A 166 11.44 -4.36 9.61
C SER A 166 10.23 -5.27 9.43
N ALA A 167 9.03 -4.76 9.77
CA ALA A 167 7.79 -5.51 9.61
C ALA A 167 7.52 -5.86 8.12
N LEU A 168 7.79 -4.93 7.19
CA LEU A 168 7.65 -5.20 5.75
C LEU A 168 8.55 -6.36 5.30
N ALA A 169 9.80 -6.38 5.75
CA ALA A 169 10.74 -7.46 5.42
C ALA A 169 10.30 -8.81 6.02
N GLU A 170 9.85 -8.82 7.28
CA GLU A 170 9.30 -10.01 7.93
C GLU A 170 8.03 -10.51 7.21
N GLY A 171 7.14 -9.59 6.80
CA GLY A 171 5.92 -9.91 6.08
C GLY A 171 6.18 -10.52 4.70
N GLU A 172 7.20 -10.04 3.99
CA GLU A 172 7.64 -10.62 2.72
C GLU A 172 8.18 -12.05 2.91
N LEU A 173 9.04 -12.25 3.91
CA LEU A 173 9.55 -13.60 4.22
C LEU A 173 8.42 -14.55 4.60
N LEU A 174 7.47 -14.10 5.42
CA LEU A 174 6.31 -14.90 5.80
C LEU A 174 5.44 -15.28 4.58
N GLN A 175 5.28 -14.38 3.61
CA GLN A 175 4.60 -14.68 2.35
C GLN A 175 5.33 -15.76 1.56
N ARG A 176 6.66 -15.71 1.52
CA ARG A 176 7.47 -16.73 0.83
C ARG A 176 7.42 -18.10 1.51
N GLU A 177 7.40 -18.13 2.83
CA GLU A 177 7.21 -19.37 3.58
C GLU A 177 5.83 -20.00 3.34
N ASP A 178 4.80 -19.17 3.16
CA ASP A 178 3.42 -19.59 2.92
C ASP A 178 3.12 -19.89 1.44
N ALA A 179 4.04 -19.56 0.53
CA ALA A 179 3.82 -19.75 -0.90
C ALA A 179 3.59 -21.24 -1.23
N TYR A 180 2.53 -21.51 -1.97
CA TYR A 180 2.07 -22.85 -2.35
C TYR A 180 1.73 -23.77 -1.17
N ALA A 181 1.66 -23.24 0.07
CA ALA A 181 1.35 -24.07 1.22
C ALA A 181 -0.07 -24.64 1.14
N ALA A 182 -0.19 -25.94 1.45
CA ALA A 182 -1.47 -26.62 1.46
C ALA A 182 -2.44 -26.06 2.51
N HIS A 183 -1.92 -25.60 3.63
CA HIS A 183 -2.71 -25.04 4.73
C HIS A 183 -2.04 -23.78 5.29
N VAL A 184 -2.79 -22.67 5.23
CA VAL A 184 -2.45 -21.41 5.91
C VAL A 184 -3.66 -21.04 6.77
N ALA A 185 -3.45 -20.89 8.08
CA ALA A 185 -4.49 -20.45 8.99
C ALA A 185 -4.83 -18.97 8.76
N VAL A 186 -6.09 -18.58 9.01
CA VAL A 186 -6.56 -17.20 8.86
C VAL A 186 -5.71 -16.23 9.69
N GLU A 187 -5.36 -16.60 10.92
CA GLU A 187 -4.52 -15.79 11.80
C GLU A 187 -3.12 -15.53 11.22
N ARG A 188 -2.53 -16.54 10.56
CA ARG A 188 -1.23 -16.42 9.90
C ARG A 188 -1.33 -15.51 8.67
N TYR A 189 -2.40 -15.64 7.88
CA TYR A 189 -2.70 -14.74 6.78
C TYR A 189 -2.86 -13.28 7.28
N LEU A 190 -3.67 -13.05 8.32
CA LEU A 190 -3.86 -11.71 8.90
C LEU A 190 -2.53 -11.12 9.40
N ARG A 191 -1.71 -11.91 10.09
CA ARG A 191 -0.39 -11.48 10.54
C ARG A 191 0.51 -11.05 9.38
N ARG A 192 0.50 -11.80 8.28
CA ARG A 192 1.23 -11.44 7.06
C ARG A 192 0.75 -10.11 6.49
N CYS A 193 -0.56 -9.91 6.36
CA CYS A 193 -1.14 -8.65 5.88
C CYS A 193 -0.82 -7.47 6.80
N GLU A 194 -0.83 -7.69 8.11
CA GLU A 194 -0.40 -6.69 9.10
C GLU A 194 1.05 -6.26 8.87
N LEU A 195 1.95 -7.21 8.69
CA LEU A 195 3.37 -6.96 8.50
C LEU A 195 3.66 -6.33 7.13
N LYS A 196 3.21 -6.97 6.05
CA LYS A 196 3.56 -6.57 4.68
C LYS A 196 2.87 -5.29 4.21
N THR A 197 1.69 -4.98 4.73
CA THR A 197 0.88 -3.86 4.24
C THR A 197 0.51 -2.88 5.35
N ALA A 198 -0.11 -3.33 6.44
CA ALA A 198 -0.69 -2.44 7.45
C ALA A 198 0.36 -1.68 8.27
N ALA A 199 1.55 -2.25 8.49
CA ALA A 199 2.62 -1.60 9.24
C ALA A 199 3.06 -0.25 8.66
N LEU A 200 3.08 -0.12 7.33
CA LEU A 200 3.45 1.16 6.70
C LEU A 200 2.29 2.17 6.69
N PHE A 201 1.04 1.73 6.75
CA PHE A 201 -0.11 2.60 7.01
C PHE A 201 -0.06 3.14 8.44
N GLU A 202 0.22 2.28 9.42
CA GLU A 202 0.44 2.65 10.81
C GLU A 202 1.53 3.71 10.93
N ALA A 203 2.72 3.45 10.39
CA ALA A 203 3.83 4.40 10.40
C ALA A 203 3.46 5.74 9.75
N ALA A 204 2.71 5.74 8.66
CA ALA A 204 2.28 6.97 8.00
C ALA A 204 1.46 7.86 8.94
N CYS A 205 0.46 7.32 9.65
CA CYS A 205 -0.34 8.10 10.59
C CYS A 205 0.46 8.50 11.84
N ARG A 206 1.32 7.62 12.38
CA ARG A 206 2.21 7.96 13.50
C ARG A 206 3.13 9.13 13.15
N LEU A 207 3.78 9.08 11.99
CA LEU A 207 4.66 10.15 11.50
C LEU A 207 3.91 11.47 11.33
N GLY A 208 2.70 11.45 10.78
CA GLY A 208 1.86 12.64 10.65
C GLY A 208 1.53 13.24 12.01
N ALA A 209 1.04 12.44 12.95
CA ALA A 209 0.71 12.88 14.29
C ALA A 209 1.91 13.47 15.04
N LEU A 210 3.09 12.83 14.94
CA LEU A 210 4.32 13.32 15.60
C LEU A 210 4.85 14.65 15.01
N THR A 211 4.40 15.05 13.80
CA THR A 211 4.78 16.36 13.24
C THR A 211 3.78 17.47 13.60
N ALA A 212 2.66 17.15 14.21
CA ALA A 212 1.59 18.08 14.49
C ALA A 212 1.81 18.88 15.78
N VAL A 213 1.14 20.04 15.87
CA VAL A 213 1.21 20.93 17.06
C VAL A 213 0.65 20.27 18.32
N GLU A 214 -0.46 19.55 18.18
CA GLU A 214 -1.09 18.80 19.28
C GLU A 214 -0.65 17.33 19.32
N GLY A 215 0.43 17.01 18.60
CA GLY A 215 0.96 15.65 18.51
C GLY A 215 1.52 15.18 19.86
N SER A 216 1.17 13.94 20.22
CA SER A 216 1.75 13.23 21.35
C SER A 216 2.02 11.78 20.98
N PRO A 217 2.89 11.07 21.71
CA PRO A 217 3.08 9.65 21.49
C PRO A 217 1.77 8.85 21.56
N GLU A 218 0.89 9.17 22.51
CA GLU A 218 -0.39 8.48 22.70
C GLU A 218 -1.33 8.72 21.51
N LEU A 219 -1.40 9.95 21.00
CA LEU A 219 -2.19 10.26 19.81
C LEU A 219 -1.60 9.61 18.57
N ALA A 220 -0.27 9.58 18.45
CA ALA A 220 0.41 8.90 17.33
C ALA A 220 0.13 7.40 17.33
N ASP A 221 0.16 6.74 18.50
CA ASP A 221 -0.16 5.33 18.63
C ASP A 221 -1.65 5.04 18.32
N ALA A 222 -2.56 5.90 18.79
CA ALA A 222 -3.99 5.75 18.52
C ALA A 222 -4.33 5.92 17.03
N LEU A 223 -3.76 6.93 16.36
CA LEU A 223 -3.93 7.13 14.91
C LEU A 223 -3.20 6.05 14.10
N GLY A 224 -2.07 5.56 14.60
CA GLY A 224 -1.38 4.40 14.05
C GLY A 224 -2.24 3.15 14.09
N ALA A 225 -2.87 2.86 15.23
CA ALA A 225 -3.77 1.71 15.38
C ALA A 225 -5.00 1.80 14.45
N PHE A 226 -5.56 2.99 14.25
CA PHE A 226 -6.58 3.21 13.22
C PHE A 226 -6.06 2.86 11.84
N ALA A 227 -4.92 3.43 11.43
CA ALA A 227 -4.36 3.23 10.10
C ALA A 227 -3.94 1.79 9.84
N ARG A 228 -3.46 1.06 10.86
CA ARG A 228 -3.17 -0.38 10.78
C ARG A 228 -4.40 -1.18 10.40
N ARG A 229 -5.57 -0.90 11.02
CA ARG A 229 -6.83 -1.55 10.65
C ARG A 229 -7.24 -1.22 9.21
N ILE A 230 -7.11 0.03 8.79
CA ILE A 230 -7.41 0.44 7.41
C ILE A 230 -6.47 -0.25 6.41
N GLY A 231 -5.17 -0.36 6.71
CA GLY A 231 -4.20 -1.08 5.89
C GLY A 231 -4.49 -2.57 5.79
N LEU A 232 -4.95 -3.19 6.88
CA LEU A 232 -5.37 -4.60 6.90
C LEU A 232 -6.60 -4.81 6.01
N ALA A 233 -7.64 -4.00 6.19
CA ALA A 233 -8.85 -4.08 5.36
C ALA A 233 -8.55 -3.80 3.88
N PHE A 234 -7.66 -2.85 3.60
CA PHE A 234 -7.19 -2.56 2.24
C PHE A 234 -6.60 -3.81 1.57
N GLN A 235 -5.73 -4.56 2.28
CA GLN A 235 -5.15 -5.79 1.74
C GLN A 235 -6.19 -6.88 1.53
N MET A 236 -7.08 -7.11 2.51
CA MET A 236 -8.15 -8.10 2.39
C MET A 236 -9.05 -7.83 1.17
N LEU A 237 -9.39 -6.56 0.93
CA LEU A 237 -10.19 -6.16 -0.22
C LEU A 237 -9.41 -6.25 -1.54
N ASP A 238 -8.10 -5.99 -1.54
CA ASP A 238 -7.25 -6.17 -2.72
C ASP A 238 -7.20 -7.65 -3.14
N ASP A 239 -7.09 -8.56 -2.16
CA ASP A 239 -7.12 -10.01 -2.38
C ASP A 239 -8.49 -10.49 -2.92
N VAL A 240 -9.60 -9.91 -2.43
CA VAL A 240 -10.94 -10.15 -2.99
C VAL A 240 -11.01 -9.67 -4.44
N LEU A 241 -10.44 -8.52 -4.75
CA LEU A 241 -10.44 -7.96 -6.10
C LEU A 241 -9.59 -8.80 -7.08
N ASP A 242 -8.47 -9.36 -6.62
CA ASP A 242 -7.65 -10.26 -7.46
C ASP A 242 -8.45 -11.47 -7.97
N VAL A 243 -9.35 -12.01 -7.13
CA VAL A 243 -10.22 -13.13 -7.51
C VAL A 243 -11.46 -12.68 -8.29
N SER A 244 -12.10 -11.55 -7.95
CA SER A 244 -13.42 -11.14 -8.48
C SER A 244 -13.35 -10.07 -9.56
N GLY A 245 -12.24 -9.31 -9.65
CA GLY A 245 -12.18 -8.11 -10.47
C GLY A 245 -12.11 -8.39 -11.97
N PRO A 246 -12.88 -7.68 -12.81
CA PRO A 246 -12.70 -7.74 -14.25
C PRO A 246 -11.34 -7.16 -14.66
N VAL A 247 -10.73 -7.73 -15.71
CA VAL A 247 -9.39 -7.33 -16.22
C VAL A 247 -9.35 -5.82 -16.54
N GLU A 248 -10.44 -5.26 -17.05
CA GLU A 248 -10.57 -3.85 -17.39
C GLU A 248 -10.44 -2.93 -16.15
N ARG A 249 -10.80 -3.43 -14.98
CA ARG A 249 -10.78 -2.68 -13.72
C ARG A 249 -9.44 -2.85 -12.97
N THR A 250 -8.87 -4.04 -13.02
CA THR A 250 -7.62 -4.36 -12.31
C THR A 250 -6.37 -4.06 -13.12
N GLY A 251 -6.48 -4.07 -14.44
CA GLY A 251 -5.34 -3.99 -15.37
C GLY A 251 -4.43 -5.23 -15.35
N LYS A 252 -4.85 -6.29 -14.63
CA LYS A 252 -4.16 -7.59 -14.49
C LYS A 252 -5.14 -8.73 -14.76
N SER A 253 -4.63 -9.89 -15.14
CA SER A 253 -5.42 -11.11 -15.18
C SER A 253 -5.91 -11.46 -13.77
N ARG A 254 -7.11 -12.03 -13.67
CA ARG A 254 -7.64 -12.55 -12.40
C ARG A 254 -6.75 -13.69 -11.89
N GLY A 255 -6.64 -13.79 -10.56
CA GLY A 255 -5.90 -14.88 -9.93
C GLY A 255 -4.39 -14.75 -10.05
N THR A 256 -3.84 -13.54 -10.19
CA THR A 256 -2.40 -13.31 -10.18
C THR A 256 -1.78 -13.84 -8.89
N ASP A 257 -2.41 -13.62 -7.74
CA ASP A 257 -1.95 -14.14 -6.46
C ASP A 257 -1.91 -15.68 -6.45
N LEU A 258 -2.90 -16.34 -7.06
CA LEU A 258 -2.94 -17.80 -7.17
C LEU A 258 -1.80 -18.34 -8.05
N LEU A 259 -1.49 -17.66 -9.15
CA LEU A 259 -0.38 -17.99 -10.04
C LEU A 259 0.98 -17.87 -9.34
N ASP A 260 1.13 -16.86 -8.48
CA ASP A 260 2.32 -16.62 -7.68
C ASP A 260 2.39 -17.53 -6.44
N GLY A 261 1.38 -18.41 -6.26
CA GLY A 261 1.28 -19.32 -5.11
C GLY A 261 0.91 -18.63 -3.81
N THR A 262 0.46 -17.37 -3.84
CA THR A 262 0.06 -16.63 -2.65
C THR A 262 -1.32 -17.11 -2.17
N VAL A 263 -1.34 -17.67 -0.96
CA VAL A 263 -2.58 -18.15 -0.32
C VAL A 263 -3.28 -16.98 0.36
N THR A 264 -4.37 -16.50 -0.23
CA THR A 264 -5.14 -15.33 0.24
C THR A 264 -6.42 -15.74 0.97
N LEU A 265 -7.06 -14.80 1.70
CA LEU A 265 -8.25 -15.07 2.49
C LEU A 265 -9.39 -15.71 1.69
N PRO A 266 -9.75 -15.23 0.48
CA PRO A 266 -10.78 -15.88 -0.33
C PRO A 266 -10.50 -17.36 -0.59
N PHE A 267 -9.24 -17.71 -0.87
CA PHE A 267 -8.87 -19.09 -1.12
C PHE A 267 -8.86 -19.94 0.16
N ILE A 268 -8.42 -19.39 1.30
CA ILE A 268 -8.48 -20.07 2.61
C ILE A 268 -9.94 -20.43 2.93
N LEU A 269 -10.84 -19.45 2.87
CA LEU A 269 -12.27 -19.66 3.17
C LEU A 269 -12.95 -20.62 2.19
N ALA A 270 -12.59 -20.56 0.90
CA ALA A 270 -13.13 -21.47 -0.11
C ALA A 270 -12.70 -22.92 0.14
N ARG A 271 -11.46 -23.15 0.58
CA ARG A 271 -10.95 -24.49 0.94
C ARG A 271 -11.69 -25.12 2.10
N GLU A 272 -12.16 -24.34 3.07
CA GLU A 272 -12.96 -24.84 4.21
C GLU A 272 -14.33 -25.32 3.77
N ARG A 273 -14.84 -24.86 2.64
CA ARG A 273 -16.19 -25.14 2.13
C ARG A 273 -16.24 -26.22 1.07
N GLU A 274 -15.18 -26.41 0.30
CA GLU A 274 -15.14 -27.33 -0.83
C GLU A 274 -13.92 -28.28 -0.71
N PRO A 275 -14.14 -29.60 -0.51
CA PRO A 275 -13.08 -30.58 -0.37
C PRO A 275 -12.11 -30.64 -1.56
N GLU A 276 -12.61 -30.40 -2.78
CA GLU A 276 -11.75 -30.40 -3.96
C GLU A 276 -10.81 -29.19 -3.99
N LEU A 277 -11.26 -28.04 -3.49
CA LEU A 277 -10.38 -26.86 -3.30
C LEU A 277 -9.39 -27.11 -2.16
N ALA A 278 -9.79 -27.79 -1.11
CA ALA A 278 -8.88 -28.18 -0.03
C ALA A 278 -7.72 -29.04 -0.52
N ALA A 279 -7.96 -29.91 -1.51
CA ALA A 279 -6.96 -30.78 -2.10
C ALA A 279 -6.21 -30.14 -3.29
N PHE A 280 -6.56 -28.90 -3.70
CA PHE A 280 -5.97 -28.26 -4.87
C PHE A 280 -4.54 -27.81 -4.58
N ASP A 281 -3.60 -28.21 -5.44
CA ASP A 281 -2.19 -27.81 -5.38
C ASP A 281 -1.95 -26.60 -6.30
N LEU A 282 -1.69 -25.42 -5.70
CA LEU A 282 -1.37 -24.19 -6.43
C LEU A 282 -0.12 -24.33 -7.32
N ALA A 283 0.83 -25.19 -6.98
CA ALA A 283 2.02 -25.40 -7.80
C ALA A 283 1.69 -25.98 -9.20
N SER A 284 0.52 -26.61 -9.34
CA SER A 284 0.02 -27.09 -10.63
C SER A 284 -0.28 -25.97 -11.64
N LEU A 285 -0.45 -24.71 -11.19
CA LEU A 285 -0.71 -23.54 -12.04
C LEU A 285 0.55 -23.04 -12.78
N GLY A 286 1.74 -23.59 -12.50
CA GLY A 286 3.00 -23.15 -13.10
C GLY A 286 3.21 -23.51 -14.58
N GLY A 287 2.20 -24.08 -15.27
CA GLY A 287 2.28 -24.51 -16.68
C GLY A 287 1.82 -23.44 -17.68
N ALA A 288 1.91 -23.77 -18.97
CA ALA A 288 1.47 -22.90 -20.07
C ALA A 288 -0.03 -22.54 -19.99
N ASP A 289 -0.85 -23.43 -19.45
CA ASP A 289 -2.29 -23.25 -19.23
C ASP A 289 -2.63 -22.60 -17.87
N GLY A 290 -1.61 -22.24 -17.09
CA GLY A 290 -1.76 -21.67 -15.74
C GLY A 290 -2.74 -20.50 -15.65
N PRO A 291 -2.66 -19.49 -16.52
CA PRO A 291 -3.61 -18.37 -16.48
C PRO A 291 -5.08 -18.80 -16.67
N ALA A 292 -5.36 -19.73 -17.58
CA ALA A 292 -6.72 -20.24 -17.79
C ALA A 292 -7.21 -21.08 -16.60
N GLN A 293 -6.32 -21.86 -15.99
CA GLN A 293 -6.64 -22.63 -14.78
C GLN A 293 -6.85 -21.74 -13.57
N ALA A 294 -6.06 -20.67 -13.41
CA ALA A 294 -6.27 -19.68 -12.35
C ALA A 294 -7.61 -18.95 -12.50
N GLU A 295 -8.00 -18.59 -13.73
CA GLU A 295 -9.32 -18.01 -14.01
C GLU A 295 -10.46 -18.97 -13.60
N ALA A 296 -10.39 -20.23 -13.99
CA ALA A 296 -11.35 -21.25 -13.60
C ALA A 296 -11.38 -21.48 -12.07
N LEU A 297 -10.23 -21.39 -11.40
CA LEU A 297 -10.12 -21.48 -9.95
C LEU A 297 -10.76 -20.28 -9.28
N CYS A 298 -10.59 -19.06 -9.81
CA CYS A 298 -11.27 -17.86 -9.33
C CYS A 298 -12.80 -18.00 -9.39
N GLU A 299 -13.35 -18.55 -10.48
CA GLU A 299 -14.79 -18.80 -10.60
C GLU A 299 -15.28 -19.81 -9.56
N ARG A 300 -14.51 -20.86 -9.31
CA ARG A 300 -14.85 -21.85 -8.26
C ARG A 300 -14.82 -21.20 -6.86
N ILE A 301 -13.79 -20.43 -6.53
CA ILE A 301 -13.68 -19.70 -5.28
C ILE A 301 -14.91 -18.78 -5.11
N ALA A 302 -15.27 -18.03 -6.14
CA ALA A 302 -16.43 -17.14 -6.12
C ALA A 302 -17.74 -17.89 -5.86
N ALA A 303 -17.91 -19.06 -6.47
CA ALA A 303 -19.13 -19.88 -6.31
C ALA A 303 -19.33 -20.42 -4.87
N THR A 304 -18.27 -20.49 -4.05
CA THR A 304 -18.38 -20.93 -2.65
C THR A 304 -18.99 -19.90 -1.70
N GLY A 305 -19.10 -18.63 -2.10
CA GLY A 305 -19.47 -17.50 -1.23
C GLY A 305 -18.32 -17.00 -0.33
N ALA A 306 -17.08 -17.48 -0.52
CA ALA A 306 -15.91 -17.06 0.25
C ALA A 306 -15.55 -15.57 0.03
N LEU A 307 -15.85 -15.03 -1.15
CA LEU A 307 -15.61 -13.62 -1.46
C LEU A 307 -16.47 -12.70 -0.60
N ASP A 308 -17.74 -13.05 -0.39
CA ASP A 308 -18.66 -12.22 0.41
C ASP A 308 -18.23 -12.23 1.88
N GLU A 309 -17.85 -13.39 2.44
CA GLU A 309 -17.32 -13.47 3.80
C GLU A 309 -16.00 -12.72 3.97
N ALA A 310 -15.06 -12.85 3.02
CA ALA A 310 -13.81 -12.08 3.07
C ALA A 310 -14.07 -10.57 3.03
N ARG A 311 -15.06 -10.14 2.22
CA ARG A 311 -15.50 -8.75 2.16
C ARG A 311 -16.13 -8.29 3.46
N GLU A 312 -17.01 -9.10 4.06
CA GLU A 312 -17.64 -8.80 5.35
C GLU A 312 -16.60 -8.64 6.46
N HIS A 313 -15.58 -9.51 6.52
CA HIS A 313 -14.47 -9.37 7.46
C HIS A 313 -13.75 -8.01 7.29
N ALA A 314 -13.41 -7.62 6.06
CA ALA A 314 -12.77 -6.34 5.79
C ALA A 314 -13.65 -5.14 6.18
N LEU A 315 -14.96 -5.20 5.88
CA LEU A 315 -15.92 -4.16 6.25
C LEU A 315 -16.09 -4.02 7.77
N ALA A 316 -16.08 -5.13 8.50
CA ALA A 316 -16.12 -5.12 9.97
C ALA A 316 -14.87 -4.42 10.54
N VAL A 317 -13.67 -4.73 10.01
CA VAL A 317 -12.42 -4.06 10.43
C VAL A 317 -12.47 -2.55 10.17
N VAL A 318 -13.01 -2.11 9.04
CA VAL A 318 -13.20 -0.68 8.73
C VAL A 318 -14.21 -0.03 9.68
N ALA A 319 -15.32 -0.70 9.96
CA ALA A 319 -16.35 -0.19 10.87
C ALA A 319 -15.80 0.00 12.28
N ASP A 320 -15.05 -0.98 12.80
CA ASP A 320 -14.39 -0.90 14.10
C ASP A 320 -13.33 0.22 14.15
N ALA A 321 -12.56 0.40 13.08
CA ALA A 321 -11.60 1.49 12.97
C ALA A 321 -12.29 2.86 13.04
N LYS A 322 -13.38 3.06 12.30
CA LYS A 322 -14.18 4.30 12.30
C LYS A 322 -14.84 4.54 13.65
N ALA A 323 -15.39 3.51 14.29
CA ALA A 323 -16.03 3.63 15.60
C ALA A 323 -15.08 4.10 16.71
N ALA A 324 -13.77 3.84 16.58
CA ALA A 324 -12.76 4.31 17.53
C ALA A 324 -12.38 5.79 17.37
N LEU A 325 -12.55 6.39 16.18
CA LEU A 325 -12.07 7.74 15.86
C LEU A 325 -12.65 8.86 16.74
N PRO A 326 -13.95 8.88 17.10
CA PRO A 326 -14.49 9.96 17.95
C PRO A 326 -13.86 10.03 19.35
N ALA A 327 -13.40 8.91 19.89
CA ALA A 327 -12.68 8.88 21.16
C ALA A 327 -11.22 9.36 21.04
N ILE A 328 -10.62 9.20 19.85
CA ILE A 328 -9.25 9.61 19.54
C ILE A 328 -9.21 11.10 19.16
N LEU A 329 -10.17 11.53 18.35
CA LEU A 329 -10.26 12.85 17.73
C LEU A 329 -11.65 13.46 17.98
N PRO A 330 -11.84 14.16 19.10
CA PRO A 330 -13.09 14.90 19.35
C PRO A 330 -13.27 16.05 18.35
N ASP A 331 -14.44 16.67 18.36
CA ASP A 331 -14.76 17.93 17.65
C ASP A 331 -14.72 17.84 16.11
N GLY A 332 -14.97 16.65 15.54
CA GLY A 332 -15.10 16.46 14.07
C GLY A 332 -13.78 16.49 13.32
N ARG A 333 -12.65 16.41 13.98
CA ARG A 333 -11.31 16.32 13.35
C ARG A 333 -11.05 14.96 12.69
N SER A 334 -11.91 13.97 12.93
CA SER A 334 -11.88 12.64 12.32
C SER A 334 -12.33 12.58 10.85
N VAL A 335 -13.08 13.60 10.38
CA VAL A 335 -13.82 13.55 9.09
C VAL A 335 -12.95 13.15 7.89
N LEU A 336 -11.73 13.67 7.80
CA LEU A 336 -10.83 13.33 6.68
C LEU A 336 -10.34 11.87 6.75
N LEU A 337 -10.08 11.36 7.94
CA LEU A 337 -9.69 9.95 8.15
C LEU A 337 -10.87 9.00 7.91
N GLU A 338 -12.09 9.40 8.29
CA GLU A 338 -13.32 8.66 7.96
C GLU A 338 -13.51 8.55 6.44
N LEU A 339 -13.30 9.63 5.69
CA LEU A 339 -13.34 9.61 4.22
C LEU A 339 -12.28 8.67 3.61
N VAL A 340 -11.08 8.57 4.21
CA VAL A 340 -10.09 7.58 3.77
C VAL A 340 -10.60 6.15 3.98
N ALA A 341 -11.18 5.87 5.14
CA ALA A 341 -11.76 4.57 5.45
C ALA A 341 -12.89 4.21 4.46
N ASP A 342 -13.75 5.18 4.13
CA ASP A 342 -14.82 5.00 3.14
C ASP A 342 -14.26 4.79 1.73
N ALA A 343 -13.24 5.56 1.31
CA ALA A 343 -12.60 5.40 0.01
C ALA A 343 -11.92 4.04 -0.18
N VAL A 344 -11.39 3.45 0.90
CA VAL A 344 -10.87 2.07 0.88
C VAL A 344 -11.98 1.08 0.55
N VAL A 345 -13.17 1.23 1.13
CA VAL A 345 -14.32 0.36 0.86
C VAL A 345 -14.90 0.59 -0.54
N GLU A 346 -15.07 1.85 -0.95
CA GLU A 346 -15.67 2.22 -2.24
C GLU A 346 -14.87 1.70 -3.45
N ARG A 347 -13.57 1.60 -3.30
CA ARG A 347 -12.68 1.04 -4.33
C ARG A 347 -13.10 -0.37 -4.78
N TYR A 348 -13.74 -1.11 -3.90
CA TYR A 348 -14.04 -2.54 -4.08
C TYR A 348 -15.56 -2.83 -4.23
N ARG A 349 -16.35 -1.78 -4.36
CA ARG A 349 -17.76 -1.84 -4.77
C ARG A 349 -17.84 -1.70 -6.29
#